data_c5d7a98fe809c908d01107603a2f83d4
#
_entry.id   c5d7a98fe809c908d01107603a2f83d4
#
_cell.length_a   1.000
_cell.length_b   1.000
_cell.length_c   1.000
_cell.angle_alpha   90.00
_cell.angle_beta   90.00
_cell.angle_gamma   90.00
#
_symmetry.space_group_name_H-M   'P 1'
#
loop_
_entity.id
_entity.type
_entity.pdbx_description
1 polymer ?
#
loop_
_entity_poly.entity_id
_entity_poly.type
_entity_poly.pdbx_seq_one_letter_code
_entity_poly.pdbx_strand_id
1 'polypeptide(L)' 'MSALDKIKEIVADQLDVAYEEITPEASFVDDLGADSLDLTELIMAMEDEFGLEIDDEEAQQLRTVNDVIKYIESRTS' A
#
# COMPACT_ATOMS: atom_id res chain seq x y z
N MET A 1 -8.35 -10.28 11.14
CA MET A 1 -7.57 -9.08 10.88
C MET A 1 -8.13 -8.37 9.65
N SER A 2 -8.32 -7.06 9.72
CA SER A 2 -8.87 -6.32 8.59
C SER A 2 -7.80 -6.08 7.51
N ALA A 3 -8.25 -5.78 6.29
CA ALA A 3 -7.34 -5.43 5.21
C ALA A 3 -6.51 -4.19 5.58
N LEU A 4 -7.11 -3.24 6.29
CA LEU A 4 -6.42 -2.04 6.74
C LEU A 4 -5.21 -2.38 7.61
N ASP A 5 -5.37 -3.27 8.57
CA ASP A 5 -4.28 -3.66 9.47
C ASP A 5 -3.15 -4.31 8.70
N LYS A 6 -3.47 -5.19 7.77
CA LYS A 6 -2.47 -5.86 6.94
C LYS A 6 -1.72 -4.86 6.05
N ILE A 7 -2.45 -3.94 5.44
CA ILE A 7 -1.85 -2.91 4.59
C ILE A 7 -0.90 -2.05 5.39
N LYS A 8 -1.30 -1.64 6.60
CA LYS A 8 -0.43 -0.83 7.46
C LYS A 8 0.84 -1.57 7.83
N GLU A 9 0.74 -2.85 8.16
CA GLU A 9 1.92 -3.65 8.48
C GLU A 9 2.88 -3.74 7.30
N ILE A 10 2.34 -3.97 6.11
CA ILE A 10 3.16 -4.07 4.89
C ILE A 10 3.85 -2.74 4.61
N VAL A 11 3.11 -1.64 4.70
CA VAL A 11 3.65 -0.30 4.43
C VAL A 11 4.74 0.04 5.46
N ALA A 12 4.49 -0.20 6.73
CA ALA A 12 5.46 0.08 7.78
C ALA A 12 6.75 -0.70 7.55
N ASP A 13 6.64 -1.94 7.15
CA ASP A 13 7.78 -2.82 6.93
C ASP A 13 8.57 -2.42 5.67
N GLN A 14 7.88 -2.14 4.59
CA GLN A 14 8.52 -1.83 3.30
C GLN A 14 9.14 -0.44 3.29
N LEU A 15 8.50 0.53 3.91
CA LEU A 15 8.96 1.92 3.89
C LEU A 15 9.73 2.33 5.14
N ASP A 16 9.83 1.43 6.12
CA ASP A 16 10.53 1.68 7.38
C ASP A 16 9.99 2.94 8.09
N VAL A 17 8.67 3.04 8.17
CA VAL A 17 7.99 4.15 8.85
C VAL A 17 7.23 3.62 10.04
N ALA A 18 6.95 4.51 11.01
CA ALA A 18 6.18 4.14 12.19
C ALA A 18 4.74 3.84 11.81
N TYR A 19 4.15 2.87 12.47
CA TYR A 19 2.77 2.46 12.22
C TYR A 19 1.80 3.64 12.37
N GLU A 20 2.06 4.52 13.34
CA GLU A 20 1.23 5.69 13.61
C GLU A 20 1.28 6.75 12.52
N GLU A 21 2.30 6.71 11.67
CA GLU A 21 2.42 7.66 10.57
C GLU A 21 1.56 7.26 9.37
N ILE A 22 1.08 6.03 9.36
CA ILE A 22 0.32 5.48 8.23
C ILE A 22 -1.16 5.77 8.45
N THR A 23 -1.60 6.93 7.95
CA THR A 23 -3.00 7.31 7.99
C THR A 23 -3.63 7.10 6.61
N PRO A 24 -4.97 7.00 6.52
CA PRO A 24 -5.61 6.83 5.20
C PRO A 24 -5.27 7.92 4.20
N GLU A 25 -5.05 9.14 4.66
CA GLU A 25 -4.75 10.28 3.79
C GLU A 25 -3.27 10.39 3.44
N ALA A 26 -2.42 9.58 4.06
CA ALA A 26 -0.97 9.66 3.83
C ALA A 26 -0.63 9.30 2.40
N SER A 27 0.15 10.15 1.75
CA SER A 27 0.70 9.87 0.42
C SER A 27 2.00 9.08 0.57
N PHE A 28 2.16 8.03 -0.20
CA PHE A 28 3.37 7.23 -0.12
C PHE A 28 4.62 8.04 -0.43
N VAL A 29 4.54 8.91 -1.42
CA VAL A 29 5.68 9.73 -1.85
C VAL A 29 5.84 10.95 -0.97
N ASP A 30 4.76 11.72 -0.79
CA ASP A 30 4.84 13.02 -0.13
C ASP A 30 4.96 12.91 1.40
N ASP A 31 4.23 11.98 1.98
CA ASP A 31 4.15 11.85 3.44
C ASP A 31 5.07 10.76 3.98
N LEU A 32 5.21 9.68 3.26
CA LEU A 32 5.98 8.52 3.73
C LEU A 32 7.35 8.40 3.06
N GLY A 33 7.65 9.28 2.12
CA GLY A 33 8.98 9.36 1.51
C GLY A 33 9.34 8.21 0.59
N ALA A 34 8.36 7.54 0.02
CA ALA A 34 8.63 6.42 -0.88
C ALA A 34 9.08 6.91 -2.25
N ASP A 35 10.09 6.26 -2.83
CA ASP A 35 10.47 6.50 -4.21
C ASP A 35 9.84 5.43 -5.11
N SER A 36 10.13 5.45 -6.40
CA SER A 36 9.51 4.51 -7.35
C SER A 36 9.91 3.07 -7.08
N LEU A 37 11.12 2.82 -6.61
CA LEU A 37 11.55 1.47 -6.25
C LEU A 37 10.80 0.97 -5.01
N ASP A 38 10.65 1.83 -4.02
CA ASP A 38 9.89 1.50 -2.81
C ASP A 38 8.45 1.16 -3.15
N LEU A 39 7.84 1.94 -4.06
CA LEU A 39 6.47 1.70 -4.48
C LEU A 39 6.34 0.35 -5.20
N THR A 40 7.30 0.03 -6.05
CA THR A 40 7.31 -1.26 -6.75
C THR A 40 7.37 -2.42 -5.76
N GLU A 41 8.27 -2.34 -4.79
CA GLU A 41 8.40 -3.37 -3.77
C GLU A 41 7.15 -3.47 -2.91
N LEU A 42 6.54 -2.34 -2.58
CA LEU A 42 5.31 -2.31 -1.81
C LEU A 42 4.17 -3.00 -2.55
N ILE A 43 4.03 -2.71 -3.84
CA ILE A 43 3.00 -3.34 -4.67
C ILE A 43 3.22 -4.85 -4.74
N MET A 44 4.46 -5.29 -4.94
CA MET A 44 4.77 -6.71 -4.99
C MET A 44 4.46 -7.40 -3.67
N ALA A 45 4.75 -6.76 -2.56
CA ALA A 45 4.46 -7.31 -1.24
C ALA A 45 2.95 -7.46 -1.04
N MET A 46 2.17 -6.49 -1.51
CA MET A 46 0.72 -6.57 -1.42
C MET A 46 0.14 -7.65 -2.32
N GLU A 47 0.67 -7.80 -3.53
CA GLU A 47 0.24 -8.88 -4.43
C GLU A 47 0.45 -10.24 -3.78
N ASP A 48 1.59 -10.40 -3.14
CA ASP A 48 1.95 -11.66 -2.50
C ASP A 48 1.07 -11.94 -1.28
N GLU A 49 0.86 -10.92 -0.47
CA GLU A 49 0.10 -11.07 0.77
C GLU A 49 -1.39 -11.34 0.53
N PHE A 50 -1.98 -10.69 -0.46
CA PHE A 50 -3.41 -10.82 -0.75
C PHE A 50 -3.73 -11.76 -1.90
N GLY A 51 -2.71 -12.29 -2.56
CA GLY A 51 -2.91 -13.20 -3.69
C GLY A 51 -3.55 -12.53 -4.91
N LEU A 52 -3.19 -11.29 -5.16
CA LEU A 52 -3.73 -10.49 -6.27
C LEU A 52 -2.65 -10.19 -7.29
N GLU A 53 -3.09 -9.80 -8.50
CA GLU A 53 -2.21 -9.19 -9.48
C GLU A 53 -2.65 -7.75 -9.68
N ILE A 54 -1.69 -6.83 -9.59
CA ILE A 54 -1.93 -5.41 -9.74
C ILE A 54 -1.20 -4.93 -10.98
N ASP A 55 -1.95 -4.49 -12.00
CA ASP A 55 -1.37 -3.97 -13.23
C ASP A 55 -0.60 -2.68 -12.96
N ASP A 56 0.40 -2.40 -13.78
CA ASP A 56 1.19 -1.17 -13.64
C ASP A 56 0.32 0.08 -13.72
N GLU A 57 -0.69 0.07 -14.59
CA GLU A 57 -1.60 1.20 -14.70
C GLU A 57 -2.39 1.43 -13.43
N GLU A 58 -2.87 0.34 -12.83
CA GLU A 58 -3.60 0.42 -11.56
C GLU A 58 -2.68 0.86 -10.43
N ALA A 59 -1.46 0.34 -10.42
CA ALA A 59 -0.46 0.70 -9.41
C ALA A 59 -0.16 2.19 -9.42
N GLN A 60 -0.12 2.81 -10.59
CA GLN A 60 0.15 4.23 -10.71
C GLN A 60 -0.93 5.11 -10.10
N GLN A 61 -2.12 4.57 -9.92
CA GLN A 61 -3.24 5.29 -9.31
C GLN A 61 -3.28 5.15 -7.80
N LEU A 62 -2.48 4.25 -7.25
CA LEU A 62 -2.44 4.00 -5.82
C LEU A 62 -1.44 4.95 -5.14
N ARG A 63 -1.89 6.17 -4.89
CA ARG A 63 -1.02 7.24 -4.37
C ARG A 63 -1.07 7.37 -2.86
N THR A 64 -2.22 7.07 -2.26
CA THR A 64 -2.40 7.17 -0.82
C THR A 64 -2.72 5.82 -0.23
N VAL A 65 -2.60 5.72 1.09
CA VAL A 65 -2.98 4.50 1.80
C VAL A 65 -4.45 4.17 1.55
N ASN A 66 -5.31 5.19 1.54
CA ASN A 66 -6.73 5.01 1.29
C ASN A 66 -7.01 4.42 -0.10
N ASP A 67 -6.26 4.85 -1.12
CA ASP A 67 -6.40 4.30 -2.46
C ASP A 67 -6.12 2.80 -2.47
N VAL A 68 -5.08 2.39 -1.77
CA VAL A 68 -4.71 0.98 -1.67
C VAL A 68 -5.78 0.19 -0.91
N ILE A 69 -6.26 0.75 0.19
CA ILE A 69 -7.31 0.10 0.99
C ILE A 69 -8.53 -0.18 0.12
N LYS A 70 -9.00 0.82 -0.61
CA LYS A 70 -10.17 0.68 -1.49
C LYS A 70 -9.93 -0.34 -2.58
N TYR A 71 -8.76 -0.32 -3.18
CA TYR A 71 -8.40 -1.27 -4.23
C TYR A 71 -8.45 -2.71 -3.70
N ILE A 72 -7.78 -2.95 -2.59
CA ILE A 72 -7.71 -4.29 -2.01
C ILE A 72 -9.10 -4.77 -1.59
N GLU A 73 -9.89 -3.91 -0.96
CA GLU A 73 -11.24 -4.26 -0.54
C GLU A 73 -12.13 -4.64 -1.72
N SER A 74 -11.98 -3.92 -2.84
CA SER A 74 -12.78 -4.22 -4.03
C SER A 74 -12.40 -5.54 -4.67
N ARG A 75 -11.18 -6.00 -4.46
CA ARG A 75 -10.67 -7.24 -5.05
C ARG A 75 -10.84 -8.44 -4.13
N THR A 76 -10.95 -8.23 -2.83
CA THR A 76 -11.01 -9.32 -1.85
C THR A 76 -12.40 -9.52 -1.24
N SER A 77 -13.32 -8.62 -1.47
CA SER A 77 -14.68 -8.72 -0.91
C SER A 77 -15.60 -9.57 -1.76
#